data_4621e3e1296c61bb06e758c61dc78ab4
#
_entry.id   4621e3e1296c61bb06e758c61dc78ab4
#
_cell.length_a   1.000
_cell.length_b   1.000
_cell.length_c   1.000
_cell.angle_alpha   90.00
_cell.angle_beta   90.00
_cell.angle_gamma   90.00
#
_symmetry.space_group_name_H-M   'P 1'
#
loop_
_entity.id
_entity.type
_entity.pdbx_description
1 polymer ?
#
loop_
_entity_poly.entity_id
_entity_poly.type
_entity_poly.pdbx_seq_one_letter_code
_entity_poly.pdbx_strand_id
1 'polypeptide(L)'
;HFSFRPGQFIMLELPGIGEAPFSISSSPSNHEDIELCIRTVGNLTTVLGRAERGTRVGIRGPFGTSFPMERMHGGNILLIAGGLGLAPLRSPIAHVQEHRSMFDHVDIVYGAKEHSRLLFTFQYDMWKKDDINLHIILEQSDPSWTGPVGFITKVLEEIVKSRDATFIHNTYAIVCGPPVMFKSV
;
A
#
# COMPACT_ATOMS: atom_id res chain seq x y z
N HIS A 1 -25.04 -0.49 3.21
CA HIS A 1 -23.88 0.42 3.29
C HIS A 1 -22.68 -0.39 3.77
N PHE A 2 -21.59 -0.41 3.00
CA PHE A 2 -20.37 -1.13 3.36
C PHE A 2 -19.35 -0.11 3.89
N SER A 3 -18.87 -0.31 5.12
CA SER A 3 -17.86 0.54 5.74
C SER A 3 -16.69 -0.32 6.22
N PHE A 4 -15.49 0.22 6.13
CA PHE A 4 -14.25 -0.46 6.53
C PHE A 4 -13.25 0.56 7.10
N ARG A 5 -12.16 0.06 7.68
CA ARG A 5 -11.03 0.85 8.19
C ARG A 5 -9.74 0.48 7.44
N PRO A 6 -8.74 1.36 7.38
CA PRO A 6 -7.46 1.07 6.73
C PRO A 6 -6.83 -0.23 7.22
N GLY A 7 -6.37 -1.09 6.30
CA GLY A 7 -5.74 -2.37 6.61
C GLY A 7 -6.69 -3.56 6.63
N GLN A 8 -7.99 -3.36 6.53
CA GLN A 8 -8.96 -4.44 6.44
C GLN A 8 -9.03 -5.06 5.03
N PHE A 9 -9.56 -6.26 4.96
CA PHE A 9 -9.73 -7.03 3.72
C PHE A 9 -11.15 -7.58 3.58
N ILE A 10 -11.48 -8.04 2.41
CA ILE A 10 -12.72 -8.76 2.10
C ILE A 10 -12.41 -10.17 1.59
N MET A 11 -13.37 -11.06 1.76
CA MET A 11 -13.45 -12.28 0.95
C MET A 11 -14.27 -11.95 -0.29
N LEU A 12 -13.67 -12.10 -1.46
CA LEU A 12 -14.32 -11.94 -2.75
C LEU A 12 -14.59 -13.31 -3.36
N GLU A 13 -15.84 -13.57 -3.67
CA GLU A 13 -16.31 -14.81 -4.29
C GLU A 13 -16.72 -14.57 -5.74
N LEU A 14 -16.30 -15.47 -6.59
CA LEU A 14 -16.86 -15.60 -7.93
C LEU A 14 -17.64 -16.92 -8.00
N PRO A 15 -18.99 -16.88 -8.18
CA PRO A 15 -19.84 -18.07 -8.14
C PRO A 15 -19.36 -19.18 -9.07
N GLY A 16 -19.24 -20.39 -8.55
CA GLY A 16 -18.77 -21.56 -9.29
C GLY A 16 -17.24 -21.65 -9.48
N ILE A 17 -16.47 -20.65 -9.05
CA ILE A 17 -15.01 -20.60 -9.19
C ILE A 17 -14.32 -20.71 -7.84
N GLY A 18 -14.82 -19.97 -6.82
CA GLY A 18 -14.27 -19.96 -5.47
C GLY A 18 -14.19 -18.57 -4.85
N GLU A 19 -13.58 -18.49 -3.68
CA GLU A 19 -13.35 -17.23 -2.97
C GLU A 19 -11.89 -17.07 -2.52
N ALA A 20 -11.45 -15.83 -2.36
CA ALA A 20 -10.13 -15.50 -1.80
C ALA A 20 -10.14 -14.16 -1.07
N PRO A 21 -9.20 -13.94 -0.12
CA PRO A 21 -9.05 -12.68 0.59
C PRO A 21 -8.32 -11.64 -0.27
N PHE A 22 -8.83 -10.41 -0.26
CA PHE A 22 -8.20 -9.26 -0.91
C PHE A 22 -8.24 -8.04 0.01
N SER A 23 -7.08 -7.41 0.20
CA SER A 23 -7.00 -6.16 0.93
C SER A 23 -7.75 -5.05 0.18
N ILE A 24 -8.48 -4.23 0.94
CA ILE A 24 -9.15 -3.06 0.38
C ILE A 24 -8.09 -1.99 0.11
N SER A 25 -8.05 -1.49 -1.12
CA SER A 25 -7.07 -0.50 -1.59
C SER A 25 -7.65 0.90 -1.75
N SER A 26 -8.98 1.06 -1.66
CA SER A 26 -9.64 2.37 -1.70
C SER A 26 -9.55 3.11 -0.37
N SER A 27 -9.86 4.42 -0.40
CA SER A 27 -10.07 5.20 0.81
C SER A 27 -11.28 4.71 1.59
N PRO A 28 -11.20 4.64 2.94
CA PRO A 28 -12.37 4.39 3.78
C PRO A 28 -13.48 5.43 3.66
N SER A 29 -13.15 6.64 3.23
CA SER A 29 -14.12 7.74 2.99
C SER A 29 -14.85 7.60 1.66
N ASN A 30 -14.40 6.72 0.76
CA ASN A 30 -15.15 6.38 -0.43
C ASN A 30 -16.26 5.37 -0.08
N HIS A 31 -17.48 5.85 -0.05
CA HIS A 31 -18.65 5.03 0.29
C HIS A 31 -19.40 4.48 -0.94
N GLU A 32 -18.97 4.85 -2.14
CA GLU A 32 -19.60 4.44 -3.39
C GLU A 32 -19.00 3.14 -3.92
N ASP A 33 -17.66 3.05 -3.91
CA ASP A 33 -16.92 1.96 -4.51
C ASP A 33 -15.86 1.38 -3.58
N ILE A 34 -15.58 0.10 -3.75
CA ILE A 34 -14.42 -0.59 -3.16
C ILE A 34 -13.43 -0.89 -4.29
N GLU A 35 -12.19 -0.45 -4.13
CA GLU A 35 -11.11 -0.77 -5.03
C GLU A 35 -10.24 -1.89 -4.46
N LEU A 36 -9.89 -2.84 -5.32
CA LEU A 36 -8.99 -3.94 -5.01
C LEU A 36 -7.86 -3.97 -6.03
N CYS A 37 -6.63 -4.19 -5.58
CA CYS A 37 -5.50 -4.44 -6.47
C CYS A 37 -5.19 -5.93 -6.49
N ILE A 38 -5.47 -6.59 -7.62
CA ILE A 38 -5.42 -8.06 -7.74
C ILE A 38 -4.35 -8.46 -8.77
N ARG A 39 -3.42 -9.31 -8.34
CA ARG A 39 -2.46 -9.96 -9.23
C ARG A 39 -3.00 -11.30 -9.69
N THR A 40 -2.98 -11.55 -11.00
CA THR A 40 -3.38 -12.81 -11.61
C THR A 40 -2.34 -13.90 -11.32
N VAL A 41 -2.67 -14.84 -10.42
CA VAL A 41 -1.75 -15.92 -9.98
C VAL A 41 -2.42 -17.28 -9.82
N GLY A 42 -3.76 -17.37 -9.80
CA GLY A 42 -4.51 -18.59 -9.58
C GLY A 42 -5.82 -18.61 -10.35
N ASN A 43 -6.63 -19.67 -10.19
CA ASN A 43 -7.87 -19.84 -10.93
C ASN A 43 -8.82 -18.66 -10.79
N LEU A 44 -9.19 -18.31 -9.56
CA LEU A 44 -10.09 -17.19 -9.27
C LEU A 44 -9.58 -15.87 -9.88
N THR A 45 -8.32 -15.53 -9.62
CA THR A 45 -7.72 -14.27 -10.09
C THR A 45 -7.54 -14.23 -11.61
N THR A 46 -7.37 -15.39 -12.26
CA THR A 46 -7.33 -15.49 -13.73
C THR A 46 -8.70 -15.21 -14.35
N VAL A 47 -9.76 -15.76 -13.77
CA VAL A 47 -11.12 -15.50 -14.22
C VAL A 47 -11.50 -14.05 -13.96
N LEU A 48 -11.20 -13.51 -12.78
CA LEU A 48 -11.42 -12.09 -12.46
C LEU A 48 -10.68 -11.14 -13.42
N GLY A 49 -9.43 -11.47 -13.80
CA GLY A 49 -8.65 -10.68 -14.76
C GLY A 49 -9.24 -10.64 -16.18
N ARG A 50 -10.19 -11.52 -16.49
CA ARG A 50 -10.95 -11.58 -17.75
C ARG A 50 -12.39 -11.11 -17.59
N ALA A 51 -12.80 -10.78 -16.36
CA ALA A 51 -14.16 -10.37 -16.06
C ALA A 51 -14.48 -9.03 -16.73
N GLU A 52 -15.66 -8.94 -17.31
CA GLU A 52 -16.15 -7.73 -17.94
C GLU A 52 -16.90 -6.85 -16.93
N ARG A 53 -17.04 -5.57 -17.26
CA ARG A 53 -17.85 -4.63 -16.47
C ARG A 53 -19.28 -5.18 -16.34
N GLY A 54 -19.80 -5.20 -15.11
CA GLY A 54 -21.11 -5.77 -14.79
C GLY A 54 -21.07 -7.22 -14.32
N THR A 55 -19.89 -7.86 -14.31
CA THR A 55 -19.73 -9.18 -13.69
C THR A 55 -20.09 -9.09 -12.21
N ARG A 56 -21.00 -9.97 -11.75
CA ARG A 56 -21.42 -10.02 -10.35
C ARG A 56 -20.46 -10.87 -9.54
N VAL A 57 -20.03 -10.33 -8.39
CA VAL A 57 -19.18 -11.00 -7.40
C VAL A 57 -19.84 -10.99 -6.03
N GLY A 58 -19.59 -12.00 -5.22
CA GLY A 58 -19.95 -12.01 -3.81
C GLY A 58 -18.87 -11.33 -2.99
N ILE A 59 -19.28 -10.55 -1.97
CA ILE A 59 -18.35 -9.92 -1.03
C ILE A 59 -18.80 -10.23 0.39
N ARG A 60 -17.85 -10.68 1.21
CA ARG A 60 -18.03 -10.83 2.67
C ARG A 60 -16.95 -10.03 3.39
N GLY A 61 -17.31 -9.37 4.48
CA GLY A 61 -16.39 -8.57 5.30
C GLY A 61 -17.03 -7.29 5.83
N PRO A 62 -16.23 -6.29 6.24
CA PRO A 62 -14.76 -6.32 6.27
C PRO A 62 -14.21 -7.27 7.34
N PHE A 63 -13.03 -7.82 7.11
CA PHE A 63 -12.31 -8.69 8.04
C PHE A 63 -10.95 -8.09 8.41
N GLY A 64 -10.35 -8.65 9.45
CA GLY A 64 -9.03 -8.26 9.93
C GLY A 64 -9.03 -7.04 10.85
N THR A 65 -7.91 -6.88 11.55
CA THR A 65 -7.66 -5.74 12.41
C THR A 65 -7.21 -4.55 11.56
N SER A 66 -7.79 -3.37 11.80
CA SER A 66 -7.38 -2.14 11.14
C SER A 66 -6.06 -1.61 11.70
N PHE A 67 -5.34 -0.83 10.90
CA PHE A 67 -4.25 0.01 11.42
C PHE A 67 -4.82 1.06 12.37
N PRO A 68 -4.20 1.28 13.54
CA PRO A 68 -4.70 2.21 14.56
C PRO A 68 -4.33 3.66 14.21
N MET A 69 -4.84 4.20 13.09
CA MET A 69 -4.46 5.49 12.52
C MET A 69 -4.59 6.64 13.54
N GLU A 70 -5.62 6.62 14.36
CA GLU A 70 -5.87 7.65 15.37
C GLU A 70 -4.78 7.71 16.46
N ARG A 71 -4.11 6.57 16.73
CA ARG A 71 -2.98 6.52 17.68
C ARG A 71 -1.69 7.09 17.11
N MET A 72 -1.65 7.29 15.80
CA MET A 72 -0.47 7.81 15.08
C MET A 72 -0.55 9.33 14.86
N HIS A 73 -1.64 9.99 15.29
CA HIS A 73 -1.79 11.43 15.19
C HIS A 73 -0.68 12.16 15.99
N GLY A 74 -0.13 13.20 15.41
CA GLY A 74 1.01 13.97 15.97
C GLY A 74 2.35 13.25 15.87
N GLY A 75 2.40 12.12 15.14
CA GLY A 75 3.65 11.39 14.90
C GLY A 75 4.03 11.34 13.42
N ASN A 76 5.24 10.86 13.17
CA ASN A 76 5.74 10.60 11.83
C ASN A 76 5.21 9.26 11.34
N ILE A 77 4.91 9.16 10.06
CA ILE A 77 4.43 7.93 9.41
C ILE A 77 5.44 7.46 8.38
N LEU A 78 5.84 6.19 8.49
CA LEU A 78 6.71 5.52 7.54
C LEU A 78 5.97 4.31 6.96
N LEU A 79 5.52 4.42 5.69
CA LEU A 79 4.84 3.34 4.98
C LEU A 79 5.86 2.60 4.10
N ILE A 80 6.10 1.33 4.38
CA ILE A 80 7.12 0.52 3.71
C ILE A 80 6.46 -0.57 2.89
N ALA A 81 6.55 -0.47 1.58
CA ALA A 81 5.89 -1.38 0.63
C ALA A 81 6.89 -2.15 -0.23
N GLY A 82 6.72 -3.46 -0.31
CA GLY A 82 7.45 -4.31 -1.27
C GLY A 82 6.51 -4.91 -2.32
N GLY A 83 6.70 -4.58 -3.60
CA GLY A 83 5.90 -5.10 -4.71
C GLY A 83 4.39 -4.91 -4.52
N LEU A 84 3.62 -6.01 -4.50
CA LEU A 84 2.17 -5.95 -4.28
C LEU A 84 1.77 -5.45 -2.88
N GLY A 85 2.72 -5.36 -1.94
CA GLY A 85 2.47 -4.82 -0.61
C GLY A 85 2.01 -3.35 -0.59
N LEU A 86 2.18 -2.62 -1.69
CA LEU A 86 1.61 -1.27 -1.81
C LEU A 86 0.06 -1.29 -1.89
N ALA A 87 -0.55 -2.38 -2.36
CA ALA A 87 -2.00 -2.49 -2.48
C ALA A 87 -2.74 -2.36 -1.13
N PRO A 88 -2.40 -3.12 -0.06
CA PRO A 88 -2.99 -2.92 1.26
C PRO A 88 -2.59 -1.60 1.92
N LEU A 89 -1.44 -1.02 1.56
CA LEU A 89 -1.00 0.27 2.11
C LEU A 89 -1.66 1.46 1.42
N ARG A 90 -2.27 1.29 0.24
CA ARG A 90 -2.97 2.38 -0.46
C ARG A 90 -4.14 2.96 0.37
N SER A 91 -4.87 2.11 1.09
CA SER A 91 -5.96 2.56 1.96
C SER A 91 -5.46 3.45 3.13
N PRO A 92 -4.45 3.07 3.93
CA PRO A 92 -3.88 3.98 4.92
C PRO A 92 -3.20 5.22 4.30
N ILE A 93 -2.60 5.14 3.11
CA ILE A 93 -2.07 6.32 2.40
C ILE A 93 -3.21 7.30 2.10
N ALA A 94 -4.34 6.84 1.57
CA ALA A 94 -5.50 7.68 1.31
C ALA A 94 -6.04 8.33 2.60
N HIS A 95 -6.12 7.57 3.69
CA HIS A 95 -6.50 8.12 5.00
C HIS A 95 -5.53 9.22 5.47
N VAL A 96 -4.22 9.02 5.31
CA VAL A 96 -3.21 10.04 5.64
C VAL A 96 -3.39 11.29 4.77
N GLN A 97 -3.63 11.15 3.48
CA GLN A 97 -3.89 12.29 2.58
C GLN A 97 -5.10 13.11 3.05
N GLU A 98 -6.21 12.46 3.36
CA GLU A 98 -7.45 13.11 3.80
C GLU A 98 -7.29 13.81 5.17
N HIS A 99 -6.37 13.34 6.00
CA HIS A 99 -6.11 13.85 7.34
C HIS A 99 -4.67 14.34 7.51
N ARG A 100 -4.06 14.87 6.43
CA ARG A 100 -2.62 15.18 6.37
C ARG A 100 -2.12 16.03 7.53
N SER A 101 -2.91 17.00 7.97
CA SER A 101 -2.57 17.88 9.10
C SER A 101 -2.52 17.19 10.47
N MET A 102 -3.00 15.95 10.56
CA MET A 102 -2.95 15.17 11.81
C MET A 102 -1.63 14.40 11.96
N PHE A 103 -0.76 14.41 10.95
CA PHE A 103 0.51 13.70 10.93
C PHE A 103 1.66 14.68 10.69
N ASP A 104 2.79 14.48 11.36
CA ASP A 104 3.95 15.34 11.18
C ASP A 104 4.65 15.05 9.85
N HIS A 105 5.57 14.14 9.82
CA HIS A 105 6.31 13.77 8.62
C HIS A 105 5.76 12.45 8.04
N VAL A 106 5.63 12.39 6.72
CA VAL A 106 5.11 11.19 6.06
C VAL A 106 6.04 10.75 4.93
N ASP A 107 6.57 9.54 5.06
CA ASP A 107 7.39 8.89 4.05
C ASP A 107 6.71 7.62 3.52
N ILE A 108 6.72 7.44 2.20
CA ILE A 108 6.42 6.17 1.54
C ILE A 108 7.73 5.64 0.96
N VAL A 109 8.16 4.47 1.40
CA VAL A 109 9.31 3.76 0.83
C VAL A 109 8.80 2.55 0.06
N TYR A 110 8.94 2.58 -1.26
CA TYR A 110 8.38 1.58 -2.15
C TYR A 110 9.46 0.89 -2.98
N GLY A 111 9.60 -0.42 -2.78
CA GLY A 111 10.48 -1.28 -3.56
C GLY A 111 9.71 -2.12 -4.58
N ALA A 112 10.16 -2.17 -5.81
CA ALA A 112 9.64 -3.05 -6.85
C ALA A 112 10.78 -3.76 -7.59
N LYS A 113 10.48 -4.90 -8.22
CA LYS A 113 11.48 -5.67 -8.92
C LYS A 113 12.03 -4.93 -10.16
N GLU A 114 11.14 -4.31 -10.91
CA GLU A 114 11.43 -3.60 -12.17
C GLU A 114 10.39 -2.50 -12.38
N HIS A 115 10.67 -1.55 -13.28
CA HIS A 115 9.83 -0.39 -13.55
C HIS A 115 8.40 -0.76 -13.96
N SER A 116 8.22 -1.78 -14.79
CA SER A 116 6.91 -2.27 -15.24
C SER A 116 6.03 -2.85 -14.11
N ARG A 117 6.61 -3.10 -12.93
CA ARG A 117 5.91 -3.62 -11.74
C ARG A 117 5.51 -2.55 -10.74
N LEU A 118 5.78 -1.29 -11.02
CA LEU A 118 5.35 -0.19 -10.17
C LEU A 118 3.82 -0.05 -10.20
N LEU A 119 3.21 -0.03 -9.03
CA LEU A 119 1.77 0.10 -8.84
C LEU A 119 1.39 1.56 -8.59
N PHE A 120 0.20 1.95 -9.02
CA PHE A 120 -0.41 3.27 -8.74
C PHE A 120 0.44 4.47 -9.15
N THR A 121 1.23 4.35 -10.20
CA THR A 121 2.12 5.43 -10.70
C THR A 121 1.38 6.73 -10.97
N PHE A 122 0.08 6.65 -11.34
CA PHE A 122 -0.81 7.78 -11.57
C PHE A 122 -1.13 8.60 -10.30
N GLN A 123 -0.80 8.08 -9.10
CA GLN A 123 -1.01 8.78 -7.82
C GLN A 123 0.25 9.45 -7.26
N TYR A 124 1.43 9.14 -7.79
CA TYR A 124 2.71 9.60 -7.22
C TYR A 124 2.84 11.12 -7.12
N ASP A 125 2.41 11.83 -8.15
CA ASP A 125 2.47 13.30 -8.15
C ASP A 125 1.45 13.91 -7.19
N MET A 126 0.32 13.24 -6.98
CA MET A 126 -0.68 13.66 -6.00
C MET A 126 -0.13 13.46 -4.57
N TRP A 127 0.47 12.32 -4.26
CA TRP A 127 1.11 12.09 -2.96
C TRP A 127 2.17 13.14 -2.64
N LYS A 128 3.02 13.50 -3.61
CA LYS A 128 4.02 14.57 -3.44
C LYS A 128 3.39 15.94 -3.20
N LYS A 129 2.30 16.28 -3.92
CA LYS A 129 1.57 17.54 -3.71
C LYS A 129 0.94 17.63 -2.32
N ASP A 130 0.55 16.50 -1.76
CA ASP A 130 0.00 16.39 -0.42
C ASP A 130 1.08 16.28 0.67
N ASP A 131 2.31 16.69 0.36
CA ASP A 131 3.46 16.69 1.29
C ASP A 131 3.74 15.29 1.86
N ILE A 132 3.68 14.27 1.00
CA ILE A 132 4.09 12.91 1.29
C ILE A 132 5.35 12.62 0.48
N ASN A 133 6.45 12.31 1.18
CA ASN A 133 7.72 11.98 0.55
C ASN A 133 7.69 10.57 -0.03
N LEU A 134 7.88 10.44 -1.33
CA LEU A 134 7.86 9.16 -2.00
C LEU A 134 9.27 8.76 -2.44
N HIS A 135 9.76 7.68 -1.86
CA HIS A 135 11.05 7.06 -2.17
C HIS A 135 10.82 5.74 -2.90
N ILE A 136 11.27 5.65 -4.14
CA ILE A 136 11.11 4.44 -4.96
C ILE A 136 12.48 3.84 -5.23
N ILE A 137 12.60 2.52 -5.10
CA ILE A 137 13.82 1.78 -5.45
C ILE A 137 13.45 0.54 -6.27
N LEU A 138 14.20 0.25 -7.32
CA LEU A 138 14.05 -0.96 -8.11
C LEU A 138 15.17 -1.96 -7.79
N GLU A 139 14.82 -3.24 -7.69
CA GLU A 139 15.83 -4.29 -7.48
C GLU A 139 16.69 -4.51 -8.72
N GLN A 140 16.15 -4.26 -9.91
CA GLN A 140 16.83 -4.45 -11.18
C GLN A 140 16.97 -3.13 -11.93
N SER A 141 18.12 -2.95 -12.58
CA SER A 141 18.34 -1.84 -13.49
C SER A 141 17.40 -1.92 -14.68
N ASP A 142 16.84 -0.77 -15.06
CA ASP A 142 15.91 -0.62 -16.18
C ASP A 142 16.30 0.64 -16.96
N PRO A 143 16.46 0.59 -18.30
CA PRO A 143 16.84 1.76 -19.11
C PRO A 143 15.86 2.95 -18.97
N SER A 144 14.60 2.68 -18.62
CA SER A 144 13.58 3.72 -18.40
C SER A 144 13.58 4.28 -16.97
N TRP A 145 14.48 3.79 -16.10
CA TRP A 145 14.56 4.17 -14.70
C TRP A 145 15.85 4.94 -14.38
N THR A 146 15.71 6.15 -13.87
CA THR A 146 16.81 7.02 -13.45
C THR A 146 17.00 7.09 -11.94
N GLY A 147 16.11 6.46 -11.18
CA GLY A 147 16.14 6.41 -9.72
C GLY A 147 17.10 5.36 -9.15
N PRO A 148 17.15 5.20 -7.83
CA PRO A 148 18.03 4.25 -7.16
C PRO A 148 17.71 2.79 -7.53
N VAL A 149 18.78 1.97 -7.55
CA VAL A 149 18.71 0.52 -7.76
C VAL A 149 19.29 -0.19 -6.54
N GLY A 150 18.63 -1.26 -6.10
CA GLY A 150 18.98 -2.06 -4.94
C GLY A 150 17.76 -2.50 -4.13
N PHE A 151 17.99 -2.77 -2.86
CA PHE A 151 16.94 -3.18 -1.95
C PHE A 151 16.39 -2.01 -1.11
N ILE A 152 15.18 -2.15 -0.67
CA ILE A 152 14.44 -1.16 0.14
C ILE A 152 15.21 -0.75 1.41
N THR A 153 15.99 -1.66 1.98
CA THR A 153 16.83 -1.43 3.16
C THR A 153 17.83 -0.29 2.97
N LYS A 154 18.37 -0.12 1.74
CA LYS A 154 19.28 0.98 1.43
C LYS A 154 18.62 2.34 1.65
N VAL A 155 17.39 2.51 1.16
CA VAL A 155 16.62 3.74 1.34
C VAL A 155 16.26 3.96 2.81
N LEU A 156 15.85 2.90 3.50
CA LEU A 156 15.53 2.97 4.93
C LEU A 156 16.74 3.38 5.78
N GLU A 157 17.92 2.83 5.50
CA GLU A 157 19.16 3.23 6.17
C GLU A 157 19.48 4.72 5.96
N GLU A 158 19.28 5.24 4.75
CA GLU A 158 19.51 6.65 4.43
C GLU A 158 18.52 7.54 5.20
N ILE A 159 17.23 7.16 5.26
CA ILE A 159 16.22 7.87 6.03
C ILE A 159 16.59 7.87 7.52
N VAL A 160 16.85 6.71 8.11
CA VAL A 160 17.18 6.58 9.54
C VAL A 160 18.45 7.37 9.90
N LYS A 161 19.51 7.30 9.08
CA LYS A 161 20.75 8.04 9.31
C LYS A 161 20.60 9.56 9.20
N SER A 162 19.61 10.05 8.47
CA SER A 162 19.34 11.48 8.30
C SER A 162 18.49 12.09 9.40
N ARG A 163 17.98 11.29 10.34
CA ARG A 163 17.04 11.69 11.38
C ARG A 163 17.64 11.55 12.77
N ASP A 164 17.21 12.39 13.69
CA ASP A 164 17.60 12.29 15.09
C ASP A 164 16.81 11.25 15.88
N ALA A 165 17.24 10.98 17.10
CA ALA A 165 16.59 9.99 17.97
C ALA A 165 15.12 10.35 18.31
N THR A 166 14.81 11.63 18.42
CA THR A 166 13.46 12.13 18.73
C THR A 166 12.52 11.83 17.59
N PHE A 167 12.95 12.10 16.35
CA PHE A 167 12.20 11.75 15.15
C PHE A 167 11.90 10.25 15.08
N ILE A 168 12.94 9.43 15.27
CA ILE A 168 12.79 7.95 15.21
C ILE A 168 11.83 7.46 16.30
N HIS A 169 11.94 7.99 17.51
CA HIS A 169 11.05 7.59 18.62
C HIS A 169 9.58 7.94 18.37
N ASN A 170 9.32 9.02 17.65
CA ASN A 170 7.96 9.48 17.30
C ASN A 170 7.49 8.95 15.92
N THR A 171 8.13 7.91 15.38
CA THR A 171 7.79 7.36 14.06
C THR A 171 7.03 6.04 14.19
N TYR A 172 5.90 5.96 13.53
CA TYR A 172 5.10 4.73 13.34
C TYR A 172 5.39 4.15 11.96
N ALA A 173 5.84 2.90 11.93
CA ALA A 173 6.10 2.18 10.69
C ALA A 173 4.96 1.20 10.37
N ILE A 174 4.43 1.27 9.14
CA ILE A 174 3.48 0.31 8.59
C ILE A 174 4.15 -0.41 7.42
N VAL A 175 4.33 -1.72 7.57
CA VAL A 175 5.12 -2.53 6.63
C VAL A 175 4.25 -3.57 5.94
N CYS A 176 4.34 -3.66 4.62
CA CYS A 176 3.70 -4.72 3.85
C CYS A 176 4.55 -5.12 2.63
N GLY A 177 4.78 -6.43 2.48
CA GLY A 177 5.60 -6.96 1.39
C GLY A 177 5.87 -8.44 1.51
N PRO A 178 6.77 -8.98 0.71
CA PRO A 178 7.14 -10.40 0.76
C PRO A 178 7.83 -10.76 2.08
N PRO A 179 7.71 -12.02 2.56
CA PRO A 179 8.28 -12.44 3.85
C PRO A 179 9.78 -12.19 4.01
N VAL A 180 10.54 -12.26 2.93
CA VAL A 180 11.98 -11.97 2.95
C VAL A 180 12.28 -10.53 3.35
N MET A 181 11.44 -9.58 2.98
CA MET A 181 11.60 -8.17 3.33
C MET A 181 11.51 -7.94 4.84
N PHE A 182 10.59 -8.62 5.54
CA PHE A 182 10.43 -8.49 7.00
C PHE A 182 11.63 -8.93 7.84
N LYS A 183 12.57 -9.66 7.24
CA LYS A 183 13.81 -10.06 7.93
C LYS A 183 14.90 -8.99 7.85
N SER A 184 14.71 -8.01 6.98
CA SER A 184 15.72 -7.01 6.63
C SER A 184 15.29 -5.56 6.93
N VAL A 185 14.00 -5.35 7.18
CA VAL A 185 13.35 -4.06 7.54
C VAL A 185 12.93 -4.02 9.05
#